data_a0fc5a0d0b3a236b27c50e6a21b52146
#
_entry.id   a0fc5a0d0b3a236b27c50e6a21b52146
#
_cell.length_a   1.000
_cell.length_b   1.000
_cell.length_c   1.000
_cell.angle_alpha   90.00
_cell.angle_beta   90.00
_cell.angle_gamma   90.00
#
_symmetry.space_group_name_H-M   'P 1'
#
loop_
_entity.id
_entity.type
_entity.pdbx_description
1 polymer ?
#
loop_
_entity_poly.entity_id
_entity_poly.type
_entity_poly.pdbx_seq_one_letter_code
_entity_poly.pdbx_strand_id
1 'polypeptide(L)'
;MKPDSTSYENILEVENWGSQLSTFYKIMSPVQITLESCTGLGEADQYSIQMFSPNGCWLHENSMDALFRALSSRPLHRHDYFELMLVLEGEVIQQIEEKEYSYRAGTCCLVNRSILHNERFIGPAKLCFLGLSVDFVRSLTESASLQLFEAERHLPENPILQFMLANLGQDLRKEYQDLFPTPENTDSVQTLATLIARMTHILHEPSAAATYYLKGALCELFDFLSSGFYVTPVHLSSSPESLLFLRISRLLEDTDGRLPRSELARLLNYNGSYLNSIVQRRTGLCLFDYGMTFCFQKAERLLRETTLSVSEIALQLKFTNRTHFYELFRQKYGMTPQQWRKMQKSAEHSE
;
A
#
# COMPACT_ATOMS: atom_id res chain seq x y z
N MET A 1 -20.42 -16.49 -15.16
CA MET A 1 -19.29 -15.97 -15.93
C MET A 1 -18.06 -16.21 -15.08
N LYS A 2 -17.07 -16.97 -15.54
CA LYS A 2 -15.81 -17.14 -14.78
C LYS A 2 -15.16 -15.77 -14.71
N PRO A 3 -14.63 -15.31 -13.55
CA PRO A 3 -13.84 -14.09 -13.53
C PRO A 3 -12.66 -14.29 -14.47
N ASP A 4 -12.49 -13.36 -15.41
CA ASP A 4 -11.25 -13.25 -16.17
C ASP A 4 -10.12 -13.13 -15.15
N SER A 5 -9.09 -13.93 -15.33
CA SER A 5 -7.92 -13.95 -14.47
C SER A 5 -7.13 -12.63 -14.65
N THR A 6 -7.66 -11.56 -14.08
CA THR A 6 -6.87 -10.33 -13.93
C THR A 6 -5.69 -10.68 -13.03
N SER A 7 -4.49 -10.49 -13.51
CA SER A 7 -3.30 -10.81 -12.72
C SER A 7 -3.30 -9.90 -11.49
N TYR A 8 -2.97 -10.45 -10.33
CA TYR A 8 -2.79 -9.75 -9.07
C TYR A 8 -1.91 -8.48 -9.23
N GLU A 9 -0.90 -8.54 -10.09
CA GLU A 9 0.02 -7.44 -10.40
C GLU A 9 -0.65 -6.20 -11.02
N ASN A 10 -1.84 -6.35 -11.61
CA ASN A 10 -2.61 -5.22 -12.13
C ASN A 10 -3.35 -4.45 -11.02
N ILE A 11 -3.43 -5.01 -9.82
CA ILE A 11 -4.15 -4.43 -8.69
C ILE A 11 -3.16 -3.85 -7.67
N LEU A 12 -2.09 -4.58 -7.37
CA LEU A 12 -1.12 -4.20 -6.37
C LEU A 12 0.31 -4.52 -6.84
N GLU A 13 1.18 -3.54 -6.89
CA GLU A 13 2.60 -3.74 -7.14
C GLU A 13 3.31 -4.02 -5.82
N VAL A 14 4.06 -5.12 -5.77
CA VAL A 14 4.82 -5.54 -4.60
C VAL A 14 6.31 -5.34 -4.86
N GLU A 15 6.92 -4.46 -4.11
CA GLU A 15 8.36 -4.21 -4.15
C GLU A 15 9.06 -4.85 -2.96
N ASN A 16 9.83 -5.89 -3.20
CA ASN A 16 10.68 -6.51 -2.17
C ASN A 16 12.00 -5.76 -2.04
N TRP A 17 12.19 -5.11 -0.93
CA TRP A 17 13.38 -4.31 -0.64
C TRP A 17 14.42 -5.12 0.14
N GLY A 18 15.22 -5.90 -0.60
CA GLY A 18 16.30 -6.69 0.00
C GLY A 18 15.80 -7.84 0.88
N SER A 19 16.64 -8.83 1.06
CA SER A 19 16.29 -10.16 1.61
C SER A 19 15.82 -10.22 3.07
N GLN A 20 15.61 -9.11 3.78
CA GLN A 20 15.33 -9.19 5.22
C GLN A 20 14.44 -8.12 5.87
N LEU A 21 14.06 -7.00 5.23
CA LEU A 21 13.65 -5.88 6.09
C LEU A 21 12.27 -5.28 5.88
N SER A 22 11.74 -5.20 4.69
CA SER A 22 10.35 -4.75 4.48
C SER A 22 9.92 -4.92 3.03
N THR A 23 8.65 -5.18 2.85
CA THR A 23 7.99 -5.15 1.55
C THR A 23 7.33 -3.78 1.40
N PHE A 24 7.39 -3.21 0.21
CA PHE A 24 6.69 -1.97 -0.11
C PHE A 24 5.58 -2.27 -1.11
N TYR A 25 4.37 -1.88 -0.77
CA TYR A 25 3.20 -2.03 -1.63
C TYR A 25 2.83 -0.70 -2.27
N LYS A 26 2.62 -0.71 -3.58
CA LYS A 26 2.08 0.42 -4.33
C LYS A 26 0.69 0.08 -4.84
N ILE A 27 -0.25 0.96 -4.57
CA ILE A 27 -1.59 0.83 -5.13
C ILE A 27 -1.58 1.25 -6.60
N MET A 28 -2.11 0.38 -7.47
CA MET A 28 -2.17 0.60 -8.93
C MET A 28 -3.49 1.25 -9.38
N SER A 29 -4.36 1.57 -8.44
CA SER A 29 -5.68 2.14 -8.68
C SER A 29 -6.02 3.19 -7.61
N PRO A 30 -6.98 4.07 -7.86
CA PRO A 30 -7.39 5.08 -6.88
C PRO A 30 -7.86 4.49 -5.55
N VAL A 31 -8.53 3.34 -5.60
CA VAL A 31 -9.08 2.62 -4.44
C VAL A 31 -8.93 1.12 -4.64
N GLN A 32 -8.67 0.41 -3.56
CA GLN A 32 -8.60 -1.04 -3.52
C GLN A 32 -9.31 -1.54 -2.25
N ILE A 33 -10.08 -2.61 -2.37
CA ILE A 33 -10.67 -3.33 -1.24
C ILE A 33 -10.14 -4.75 -1.27
N THR A 34 -9.52 -5.17 -0.18
CA THR A 34 -9.03 -6.54 -0.01
C THR A 34 -9.81 -7.20 1.12
N LEU A 35 -10.46 -8.30 0.83
CA LEU A 35 -11.12 -9.15 1.83
C LEU A 35 -10.24 -10.37 2.08
N GLU A 36 -9.84 -10.56 3.32
CA GLU A 36 -9.10 -11.74 3.75
C GLU A 36 -9.91 -12.53 4.76
N SER A 37 -9.95 -13.84 4.61
CA SER A 37 -10.59 -14.71 5.58
C SER A 37 -9.77 -15.95 5.84
N CYS A 38 -9.80 -16.36 7.12
CA CYS A 38 -9.13 -17.55 7.62
C CYS A 38 -10.16 -18.35 8.44
N THR A 39 -10.37 -19.63 8.12
CA THR A 39 -11.33 -20.47 8.85
C THR A 39 -10.75 -21.08 10.13
N GLY A 40 -9.42 -21.05 10.29
CA GLY A 40 -8.67 -21.56 11.43
C GLY A 40 -7.19 -21.68 11.10
N LEU A 41 -6.44 -22.30 12.01
CA LEU A 41 -4.98 -22.44 11.91
C LEU A 41 -4.52 -23.91 11.75
N GLY A 42 -5.45 -24.83 11.52
CA GLY A 42 -5.17 -26.25 11.32
C GLY A 42 -4.87 -26.58 9.84
N GLU A 43 -4.37 -27.79 9.59
CA GLU A 43 -4.01 -28.23 8.22
C GLU A 43 -5.20 -28.31 7.24
N ALA A 44 -6.43 -28.50 7.79
CA ALA A 44 -7.66 -28.55 7.00
C ALA A 44 -8.33 -27.19 6.79
N ASP A 45 -7.83 -26.14 7.42
CA ASP A 45 -8.40 -24.82 7.35
C ASP A 45 -8.02 -24.12 6.04
N GLN A 46 -8.87 -23.17 5.66
CA GLN A 46 -8.75 -22.45 4.40
C GLN A 46 -8.45 -20.98 4.65
N TYR A 47 -7.68 -20.42 3.73
CA TYR A 47 -7.45 -19.01 3.62
C TYR A 47 -7.93 -18.52 2.24
N SER A 48 -8.62 -17.40 2.23
CA SER A 48 -9.00 -16.74 0.99
C SER A 48 -8.65 -15.26 1.02
N ILE A 49 -8.26 -14.75 -0.12
CA ILE A 49 -8.03 -13.33 -0.35
C ILE A 49 -8.78 -12.93 -1.63
N GLN A 50 -9.58 -11.88 -1.54
CA GLN A 50 -10.32 -11.30 -2.66
C GLN A 50 -9.95 -9.83 -2.76
N MET A 51 -9.52 -9.39 -3.93
CA MET A 51 -9.15 -8.01 -4.19
C MET A 51 -10.09 -7.40 -5.23
N PHE A 52 -10.59 -6.21 -4.93
CA PHE A 52 -11.48 -5.44 -5.80
C PHE A 52 -10.87 -4.06 -6.05
N SER A 53 -10.81 -3.66 -7.30
CA SER A 53 -10.34 -2.34 -7.70
C SER A 53 -11.01 -1.90 -9.00
N PRO A 54 -10.93 -0.62 -9.41
CA PRO A 54 -11.34 -0.19 -10.74
C PRO A 54 -10.61 -0.90 -11.89
N ASN A 55 -9.43 -1.50 -11.63
CA ASN A 55 -8.63 -2.20 -12.63
C ASN A 55 -9.02 -3.68 -12.77
N GLY A 56 -9.88 -4.21 -11.89
CA GLY A 56 -10.35 -5.58 -11.93
C GLY A 56 -10.52 -6.20 -10.55
N CYS A 57 -10.89 -7.48 -10.56
CA CYS A 57 -11.09 -8.29 -9.37
C CYS A 57 -10.20 -9.53 -9.45
N TRP A 58 -9.62 -9.92 -8.32
CA TRP A 58 -8.80 -11.09 -8.20
C TRP A 58 -9.21 -11.91 -6.98
N LEU A 59 -9.21 -13.22 -7.11
CA LEU A 59 -9.57 -14.17 -6.06
C LEU A 59 -8.47 -15.23 -5.95
N HIS A 60 -8.01 -15.47 -4.74
CA HIS A 60 -7.13 -16.57 -4.41
C HIS A 60 -7.68 -17.34 -3.20
N GLU A 61 -7.81 -18.65 -3.37
CA GLU A 61 -8.22 -19.59 -2.34
C GLU A 61 -7.18 -20.69 -2.23
N ASN A 62 -6.70 -20.97 -1.02
CA ASN A 62 -5.72 -22.03 -0.81
C ASN A 62 -5.91 -22.72 0.54
N SER A 63 -5.42 -23.96 0.65
CA SER A 63 -5.29 -24.61 1.95
C SER A 63 -4.23 -23.89 2.78
N MET A 64 -4.44 -23.78 4.08
CA MET A 64 -3.58 -23.06 5.02
C MET A 64 -2.11 -23.49 5.00
N ASP A 65 -1.81 -24.72 4.54
CA ASP A 65 -0.50 -25.32 4.67
C ASP A 65 0.61 -24.61 3.84
N ALA A 66 0.32 -24.12 2.64
CA ALA A 66 1.31 -23.42 1.81
C ALA A 66 1.35 -21.92 2.08
N LEU A 67 0.18 -21.30 2.27
CA LEU A 67 0.06 -19.85 2.41
C LEU A 67 0.26 -19.39 3.86
N PHE A 68 -0.16 -20.19 4.83
CA PHE A 68 -0.02 -19.86 6.24
C PHE A 68 1.45 -19.78 6.68
N ARG A 69 2.32 -20.63 6.13
CA ARG A 69 3.76 -20.48 6.32
C ARG A 69 4.29 -19.17 5.73
N ALA A 70 3.70 -18.70 4.65
CA ALA A 70 4.04 -17.41 4.07
C ALA A 70 3.44 -16.24 4.86
N LEU A 71 2.25 -16.38 5.45
CA LEU A 71 1.54 -15.34 6.18
C LEU A 71 1.96 -15.20 7.64
N SER A 72 2.28 -16.30 8.33
CA SER A 72 2.84 -16.25 9.69
C SER A 72 4.23 -15.61 9.73
N SER A 73 4.85 -15.44 8.58
CA SER A 73 6.13 -14.78 8.37
C SER A 73 6.04 -13.55 7.47
N ARG A 74 4.85 -12.95 7.27
CA ARG A 74 4.77 -11.70 6.52
C ARG A 74 5.77 -10.71 7.09
N PRO A 75 6.75 -10.24 6.30
CA PRO A 75 7.63 -9.18 6.77
C PRO A 75 6.80 -7.93 7.03
N LEU A 76 7.28 -7.11 7.95
CA LEU A 76 6.76 -5.77 8.09
C LEU A 76 6.76 -5.11 6.72
N HIS A 77 5.66 -4.52 6.35
CA HIS A 77 5.51 -3.80 5.09
C HIS A 77 5.06 -2.35 5.33
N ARG A 78 5.16 -1.57 4.32
CA ARG A 78 4.60 -0.21 4.22
C ARG A 78 4.09 0.00 2.80
N HIS A 79 3.32 1.03 2.63
CA HIS A 79 2.68 1.33 1.34
C HIS A 79 2.65 2.84 1.05
N ASP A 80 2.33 3.21 -0.19
CA ASP A 80 2.22 4.60 -0.65
C ASP A 80 0.79 5.17 -0.54
N TYR A 81 -0.13 4.39 -0.01
CA TYR A 81 -1.55 4.73 0.16
C TYR A 81 -1.95 4.73 1.65
N PHE A 82 -3.12 5.27 1.96
CA PHE A 82 -3.75 5.11 3.28
C PHE A 82 -4.44 3.76 3.34
N GLU A 83 -4.29 3.06 4.44
CA GLU A 83 -4.94 1.77 4.65
C GLU A 83 -5.82 1.79 5.89
N LEU A 84 -7.09 1.46 5.70
CA LEU A 84 -8.04 1.24 6.77
C LEU A 84 -8.30 -0.27 6.89
N MET A 85 -7.79 -0.88 7.95
CA MET A 85 -8.13 -2.24 8.34
C MET A 85 -9.42 -2.25 9.14
N LEU A 86 -10.35 -3.14 8.79
CA LEU A 86 -11.61 -3.38 9.49
C LEU A 86 -11.68 -4.87 9.85
N VAL A 87 -11.85 -5.18 11.13
CA VAL A 87 -12.04 -6.56 11.59
C VAL A 87 -13.53 -6.88 11.57
N LEU A 88 -13.93 -7.78 10.68
CA LEU A 88 -15.32 -8.17 10.50
C LEU A 88 -15.71 -9.38 11.36
N GLU A 89 -14.77 -10.32 11.57
CA GLU A 89 -14.97 -11.52 12.38
C GLU A 89 -13.66 -11.88 13.10
N GLY A 90 -13.75 -12.42 14.30
CA GLY A 90 -12.62 -12.95 15.05
C GLY A 90 -11.72 -11.90 15.69
N GLU A 91 -10.45 -12.24 15.79
CA GLU A 91 -9.39 -11.42 16.39
C GLU A 91 -8.08 -11.60 15.63
N VAL A 92 -7.34 -10.52 15.44
CA VAL A 92 -6.01 -10.51 14.80
C VAL A 92 -5.02 -9.72 15.61
N ILE A 93 -3.75 -10.04 15.47
CA ILE A 93 -2.66 -9.23 15.99
C ILE A 93 -2.12 -8.38 14.83
N GLN A 94 -2.12 -7.09 15.01
CA GLN A 94 -1.44 -6.15 14.12
C GLN A 94 -0.14 -5.69 14.80
N GLN A 95 0.97 -5.93 14.14
CA GLN A 95 2.23 -5.33 14.53
C GLN A 95 2.35 -3.97 13.85
N ILE A 96 2.54 -2.92 14.65
CA ILE A 96 2.80 -1.57 14.18
C ILE A 96 4.19 -1.16 14.71
N GLU A 97 5.14 -1.00 13.79
CA GLU A 97 6.57 -0.81 14.11
C GLU A 97 7.08 -1.95 15.01
N GLU A 98 7.46 -1.65 16.23
CA GLU A 98 8.02 -2.62 17.20
C GLU A 98 6.97 -3.16 18.19
N LYS A 99 5.69 -2.80 18.07
CA LYS A 99 4.65 -3.14 19.03
C LYS A 99 3.54 -3.95 18.38
N GLU A 100 3.02 -4.91 19.13
CA GLU A 100 1.86 -5.71 18.75
C GLU A 100 0.60 -5.22 19.47
N TYR A 101 -0.50 -5.18 18.74
CA TYR A 101 -1.81 -4.77 19.22
C TYR A 101 -2.85 -5.80 18.77
N SER A 102 -3.82 -6.08 19.64
CA SER A 102 -4.95 -6.96 19.32
C SER A 102 -6.13 -6.15 18.84
N TYR A 103 -6.71 -6.58 17.71
CA TYR A 103 -7.92 -6.01 17.13
C TYR A 103 -8.99 -7.09 16.99
N ARG A 104 -10.19 -6.81 17.49
CA ARG A 104 -11.34 -7.72 17.49
C ARG A 104 -12.42 -7.26 16.52
N ALA A 105 -13.35 -8.16 16.22
CA ALA A 105 -14.50 -7.84 15.38
C ALA A 105 -15.17 -6.52 15.81
N GLY A 106 -15.42 -5.67 14.84
CA GLY A 106 -15.95 -4.32 15.01
C GLY A 106 -14.92 -3.23 15.24
N THR A 107 -13.64 -3.56 15.46
CA THR A 107 -12.58 -2.54 15.59
C THR A 107 -11.91 -2.27 14.25
N CYS A 108 -11.34 -1.05 14.11
CA CYS A 108 -10.65 -0.64 12.90
C CYS A 108 -9.33 0.07 13.23
N CYS A 109 -8.40 0.06 12.28
CA CYS A 109 -7.15 0.81 12.35
C CYS A 109 -6.88 1.50 11.01
N LEU A 110 -6.69 2.82 11.05
CA LEU A 110 -6.31 3.60 9.87
C LEU A 110 -4.82 3.93 9.94
N VAL A 111 -4.05 3.31 9.07
CA VAL A 111 -2.59 3.43 9.01
C VAL A 111 -2.17 4.45 7.96
N ASN A 112 -1.23 5.32 8.32
CA ASN A 112 -0.60 6.24 7.40
C ASN A 112 0.48 5.52 6.56
N ARG A 113 0.77 6.07 5.39
CA ARG A 113 1.72 5.57 4.37
C ARG A 113 3.16 5.27 4.83
N SER A 114 3.57 5.79 5.98
CA SER A 114 4.96 5.71 6.45
C SER A 114 5.19 4.69 7.55
N ILE A 115 4.17 3.96 7.94
CA ILE A 115 4.20 3.04 9.07
C ILE A 115 4.53 1.64 8.59
N LEU A 116 5.51 1.02 9.24
CA LEU A 116 5.79 -0.41 9.09
C LEU A 116 4.79 -1.20 9.93
N HIS A 117 4.06 -2.09 9.28
CA HIS A 117 3.07 -2.93 9.95
C HIS A 117 2.92 -4.28 9.24
N ASN A 118 2.30 -5.21 9.92
CA ASN A 118 1.78 -6.46 9.36
C ASN A 118 0.64 -6.98 10.24
N GLU A 119 -0.13 -7.91 9.70
CA GLU A 119 -1.21 -8.59 10.37
C GLU A 119 -0.90 -10.08 10.52
N ARG A 120 -1.31 -10.64 11.65
CA ARG A 120 -1.16 -12.07 11.94
C ARG A 120 -2.48 -12.64 12.47
N PHE A 121 -3.00 -13.64 11.79
CA PHE A 121 -4.14 -14.41 12.27
C PHE A 121 -3.74 -15.23 13.49
N ILE A 122 -4.59 -15.23 14.50
CA ILE A 122 -4.45 -16.05 15.73
C ILE A 122 -5.57 -17.06 15.89
N GLY A 123 -6.48 -17.11 14.95
CA GLY A 123 -7.64 -18.00 14.88
C GLY A 123 -8.51 -17.66 13.67
N PRO A 124 -9.75 -18.19 13.62
CA PRO A 124 -10.70 -17.82 12.59
C PRO A 124 -10.95 -16.31 12.61
N ALA A 125 -10.81 -15.67 11.46
CA ALA A 125 -11.03 -14.22 11.35
C ALA A 125 -11.35 -13.81 9.91
N LYS A 126 -11.98 -12.64 9.78
CA LYS A 126 -12.27 -12.00 8.50
C LYS A 126 -11.94 -10.53 8.57
N LEU A 127 -11.10 -10.09 7.66
CA LEU A 127 -10.60 -8.73 7.55
C LEU A 127 -11.04 -8.08 6.25
N CYS A 128 -11.17 -6.77 6.30
CA CYS A 128 -11.22 -5.93 5.12
C CYS A 128 -10.13 -4.87 5.22
N PHE A 129 -9.34 -4.75 4.17
CA PHE A 129 -8.39 -3.66 3.99
C PHE A 129 -8.90 -2.74 2.88
N LEU A 130 -9.03 -1.47 3.20
CA LEU A 130 -9.41 -0.43 2.26
C LEU A 130 -8.20 0.45 1.99
N GLY A 131 -7.59 0.30 0.83
CA GLY A 131 -6.48 1.10 0.34
C GLY A 131 -6.98 2.31 -0.45
N LEU A 132 -6.51 3.52 -0.10
CA LEU A 132 -6.90 4.77 -0.73
C LEU A 132 -5.66 5.55 -1.17
N SER A 133 -5.52 5.78 -2.48
CA SER A 133 -4.42 6.58 -3.00
C SER A 133 -4.50 8.04 -2.55
N VAL A 134 -3.36 8.72 -2.50
CA VAL A 134 -3.27 10.15 -2.14
C VAL A 134 -4.14 11.01 -3.03
N ASP A 135 -4.12 10.75 -4.34
CA ASP A 135 -4.88 11.54 -5.29
C ASP A 135 -6.38 11.29 -5.17
N PHE A 136 -6.77 10.06 -4.83
CA PHE A 136 -8.18 9.76 -4.58
C PHE A 136 -8.69 10.45 -3.31
N VAL A 137 -7.93 10.40 -2.21
CA VAL A 137 -8.28 11.13 -0.97
C VAL A 137 -8.42 12.62 -1.24
N ARG A 138 -7.50 13.22 -1.99
CA ARG A 138 -7.61 14.62 -2.42
C ARG A 138 -8.91 14.88 -3.19
N SER A 139 -9.25 13.99 -4.11
CA SER A 139 -10.46 14.10 -4.92
C SER A 139 -11.78 13.96 -4.14
N LEU A 140 -11.75 13.35 -2.96
CA LEU A 140 -12.93 13.30 -2.08
C LEU A 140 -13.27 14.69 -1.54
N THR A 141 -12.27 15.49 -1.20
CA THR A 141 -12.47 16.85 -0.67
C THR A 141 -12.78 17.88 -1.76
N GLU A 142 -12.14 17.76 -2.92
CA GLU A 142 -12.40 18.64 -4.06
C GLU A 142 -13.83 18.47 -4.61
N SER A 143 -14.35 17.23 -4.57
CA SER A 143 -15.74 16.93 -5.00
C SER A 143 -16.79 17.32 -3.95
N ALA A 144 -16.39 17.43 -2.71
CA ALA A 144 -17.21 17.97 -1.63
C ALA A 144 -17.33 19.50 -1.72
N SER A 145 -16.93 20.12 -2.85
CA SER A 145 -17.25 21.51 -3.07
C SER A 145 -18.77 21.64 -3.03
N LEU A 146 -19.22 22.17 -2.00
CA LEU A 146 -20.42 22.67 -1.45
C LEU A 146 -21.27 23.53 -2.41
N GLN A 147 -21.14 23.33 -3.72
CA GLN A 147 -21.94 24.03 -4.73
C GLN A 147 -23.45 23.80 -4.56
N LEU A 148 -23.83 22.73 -3.85
CA LEU A 148 -25.22 22.41 -3.55
C LEU A 148 -25.69 22.90 -2.16
N PHE A 149 -24.75 23.30 -1.31
CA PHE A 149 -25.06 23.74 0.04
C PHE A 149 -24.55 25.16 0.24
N GLU A 150 -25.29 25.98 0.98
CA GLU A 150 -24.88 27.36 1.31
C GLU A 150 -23.56 27.34 2.09
N ALA A 151 -22.65 28.25 1.75
CA ALA A 151 -21.30 28.32 2.33
C ALA A 151 -21.26 28.47 3.87
N GLU A 152 -22.38 28.87 4.47
CA GLU A 152 -22.52 29.01 5.93
C GLU A 152 -22.85 27.70 6.66
N ARG A 153 -23.20 26.63 5.94
CA ARG A 153 -23.41 25.32 6.57
C ARG A 153 -22.06 24.64 6.73
N HIS A 154 -21.54 24.71 7.94
CA HIS A 154 -20.38 23.90 8.33
C HIS A 154 -20.77 22.42 8.25
N LEU A 155 -20.18 21.68 7.32
CA LEU A 155 -20.20 20.22 7.40
C LEU A 155 -19.44 19.82 8.68
N PRO A 156 -19.95 18.83 9.42
CA PRO A 156 -19.23 18.33 10.58
C PRO A 156 -17.83 17.88 10.14
N GLU A 157 -16.84 18.29 10.93
CA GLU A 157 -15.45 17.87 10.69
C GLU A 157 -15.35 16.36 10.89
N ASN A 158 -14.98 15.66 9.82
CA ASN A 158 -14.79 14.20 9.89
C ASN A 158 -13.33 13.90 10.27
N PRO A 159 -13.05 13.33 11.46
CA PRO A 159 -11.69 13.10 11.95
C PRO A 159 -10.91 12.11 11.09
N ILE A 160 -11.58 11.16 10.41
CA ILE A 160 -10.95 10.20 9.51
C ILE A 160 -10.41 10.94 8.28
N LEU A 161 -11.24 11.74 7.66
CA LEU A 161 -10.85 12.52 6.49
C LEU A 161 -9.80 13.57 6.85
N GLN A 162 -9.95 14.26 7.98
CA GLN A 162 -8.94 15.22 8.46
C GLN A 162 -7.57 14.58 8.68
N PHE A 163 -7.52 13.38 9.27
CA PHE A 163 -6.28 12.63 9.43
C PHE A 163 -5.61 12.37 8.08
N MET A 164 -6.36 11.88 7.11
CA MET A 164 -5.82 11.62 5.77
C MET A 164 -5.34 12.91 5.11
N LEU A 165 -6.11 14.00 5.18
CA LEU A 165 -5.75 15.30 4.60
C LEU A 165 -4.51 15.91 5.25
N ALA A 166 -4.36 15.81 6.57
CA ALA A 166 -3.18 16.28 7.28
C ALA A 166 -1.91 15.50 6.89
N ASN A 167 -2.07 14.30 6.33
CA ASN A 167 -1.00 13.39 5.93
C ASN A 167 -0.83 13.27 4.40
N LEU A 168 -1.44 14.15 3.59
CA LEU A 168 -1.22 14.18 2.13
C LEU A 168 0.17 14.69 1.75
N GLY A 169 0.78 15.52 2.60
CA GLY A 169 2.07 16.15 2.36
C GLY A 169 3.23 15.14 2.36
N GLN A 170 4.41 15.69 2.07
CA GLN A 170 5.67 14.94 2.11
C GLN A 170 6.23 14.78 3.53
N ASP A 171 5.67 15.45 4.52
CA ASP A 171 6.02 15.29 5.91
C ASP A 171 5.56 13.91 6.40
N LEU A 172 6.51 13.01 6.49
CA LEU A 172 6.29 11.61 6.86
C LEU A 172 6.04 11.49 8.37
N ARG A 173 4.83 11.85 8.78
CA ARG A 173 4.41 11.65 10.17
C ARG A 173 4.12 10.17 10.38
N LYS A 174 4.75 9.58 11.39
CA LYS A 174 4.41 8.24 11.85
C LYS A 174 3.23 8.35 12.81
N GLU A 175 2.04 8.28 12.26
CA GLU A 175 0.81 8.34 13.02
C GLU A 175 -0.25 7.43 12.41
N TYR A 176 -1.10 6.87 13.26
CA TYR A 176 -2.24 6.04 12.87
C TYR A 176 -3.43 6.39 13.76
N GLN A 177 -4.61 5.90 13.42
CA GLN A 177 -5.80 6.06 14.24
C GLN A 177 -6.35 4.69 14.61
N ASP A 178 -6.59 4.51 15.90
CA ASP A 178 -7.40 3.41 16.42
C ASP A 178 -8.86 3.81 16.49
N LEU A 179 -9.73 2.93 16.03
CA LEU A 179 -11.16 3.13 16.01
C LEU A 179 -11.85 1.97 16.72
N PHE A 180 -12.46 2.28 17.86
CA PHE A 180 -13.20 1.33 18.68
C PHE A 180 -14.69 1.72 18.72
N PRO A 181 -15.62 0.75 18.47
CA PRO A 181 -17.04 1.08 18.48
C PRO A 181 -17.46 1.63 19.86
N THR A 182 -18.34 2.63 19.86
CA THR A 182 -18.94 3.11 21.10
C THR A 182 -19.90 2.05 21.66
N PRO A 183 -20.19 2.03 22.96
CA PRO A 183 -21.10 1.05 23.57
C PRO A 183 -22.50 1.03 22.96
N GLU A 184 -22.94 2.15 22.40
CA GLU A 184 -24.24 2.31 21.74
C GLU A 184 -24.26 1.72 20.32
N ASN A 185 -23.09 1.53 19.72
CA ASN A 185 -22.94 1.01 18.35
C ASN A 185 -22.90 -0.52 18.32
N THR A 186 -23.99 -1.15 18.71
CA THR A 186 -24.10 -2.63 18.84
C THR A 186 -24.05 -3.35 17.50
N ASP A 187 -24.44 -2.69 16.41
CA ASP A 187 -24.53 -3.25 15.08
C ASP A 187 -23.36 -2.86 14.16
N SER A 188 -22.25 -2.42 14.77
CA SER A 188 -21.08 -1.90 14.04
C SER A 188 -20.57 -2.85 12.98
N VAL A 189 -20.42 -4.14 13.29
CA VAL A 189 -19.93 -5.16 12.35
C VAL A 189 -20.89 -5.33 11.15
N GLN A 190 -22.19 -5.39 11.41
CA GLN A 190 -23.19 -5.57 10.36
C GLN A 190 -23.23 -4.36 9.42
N THR A 191 -23.15 -3.17 9.96
CA THR A 191 -23.11 -1.93 9.18
C THR A 191 -21.84 -1.85 8.33
N LEU A 192 -20.68 -2.14 8.91
CA LEU A 192 -19.41 -2.21 8.18
C LEU A 192 -19.47 -3.24 7.05
N ALA A 193 -19.94 -4.45 7.33
CA ALA A 193 -20.08 -5.51 6.32
C ALA A 193 -21.01 -5.08 5.16
N THR A 194 -22.09 -4.38 5.46
CA THR A 194 -23.04 -3.87 4.46
C THR A 194 -22.40 -2.81 3.56
N LEU A 195 -21.68 -1.87 4.14
CA LEU A 195 -21.00 -0.81 3.39
C LEU A 195 -19.89 -1.40 2.51
N ILE A 196 -19.13 -2.35 3.02
CA ILE A 196 -18.08 -3.06 2.27
C ILE A 196 -18.68 -3.83 1.10
N ALA A 197 -19.76 -4.62 1.34
CA ALA A 197 -20.44 -5.37 0.29
C ALA A 197 -20.98 -4.46 -0.82
N ARG A 198 -21.50 -3.29 -0.47
CA ARG A 198 -21.94 -2.29 -1.44
C ARG A 198 -20.76 -1.74 -2.27
N MET A 199 -19.64 -1.42 -1.65
CA MET A 199 -18.46 -0.91 -2.35
C MET A 199 -17.83 -1.98 -3.26
N THR A 200 -17.71 -3.22 -2.80
CA THR A 200 -17.18 -4.32 -3.61
C THR A 200 -18.10 -4.62 -4.81
N HIS A 201 -19.43 -4.55 -4.63
CA HIS A 201 -20.36 -4.68 -5.74
C HIS A 201 -20.19 -3.56 -6.79
N ILE A 202 -20.03 -2.31 -6.36
CA ILE A 202 -19.78 -1.17 -7.27
C ILE A 202 -18.50 -1.38 -8.09
N LEU A 203 -17.45 -1.94 -7.48
CA LEU A 203 -16.17 -2.22 -8.16
C LEU A 203 -16.27 -3.44 -9.09
N HIS A 204 -17.06 -4.45 -8.71
CA HIS A 204 -17.23 -5.67 -9.50
C HIS A 204 -18.13 -5.46 -10.72
N GLU A 205 -19.18 -4.67 -10.59
CA GLU A 205 -20.15 -4.39 -11.65
C GLU A 205 -20.31 -2.87 -11.85
N PRO A 206 -19.30 -2.20 -12.43
CA PRO A 206 -19.30 -0.75 -12.52
C PRO A 206 -20.36 -0.23 -13.50
N SER A 207 -21.17 0.71 -13.04
CA SER A 207 -22.09 1.49 -13.85
C SER A 207 -21.49 2.84 -14.28
N ALA A 208 -22.16 3.59 -15.14
CA ALA A 208 -21.75 4.95 -15.50
C ALA A 208 -21.66 5.91 -14.28
N ALA A 209 -22.39 5.62 -13.20
CA ALA A 209 -22.38 6.39 -11.96
C ALA A 209 -21.44 5.81 -10.88
N ALA A 210 -20.70 4.73 -11.18
CA ALA A 210 -19.91 3.98 -10.20
C ALA A 210 -18.98 4.87 -9.37
N THR A 211 -18.30 5.86 -9.99
CA THR A 211 -17.41 6.78 -9.29
C THR A 211 -18.14 7.58 -8.20
N TYR A 212 -19.34 8.07 -8.49
CA TYR A 212 -20.13 8.84 -7.52
C TYR A 212 -20.68 7.94 -6.41
N TYR A 213 -21.15 6.74 -6.77
CA TYR A 213 -21.61 5.77 -5.78
C TYR A 213 -20.51 5.31 -4.85
N LEU A 214 -19.31 5.07 -5.37
CA LEU A 214 -18.16 4.66 -4.57
C LEU A 214 -17.72 5.79 -3.62
N LYS A 215 -17.60 7.02 -4.13
CA LYS A 215 -17.29 8.19 -3.29
C LYS A 215 -18.35 8.41 -2.20
N GLY A 216 -19.62 8.30 -2.56
CA GLY A 216 -20.72 8.40 -1.60
C GLY A 216 -20.68 7.32 -0.53
N ALA A 217 -20.45 6.06 -0.90
CA ALA A 217 -20.33 4.96 0.05
C ALA A 217 -19.12 5.09 0.98
N LEU A 218 -18.02 5.64 0.48
CA LEU A 218 -16.84 5.94 1.31
C LEU A 218 -17.10 7.08 2.29
N CYS A 219 -17.73 8.14 1.87
CA CYS A 219 -18.14 9.23 2.78
C CYS A 219 -19.10 8.70 3.86
N GLU A 220 -20.08 7.86 3.48
CA GLU A 220 -20.99 7.22 4.43
C GLU A 220 -20.23 6.33 5.45
N LEU A 221 -19.21 5.58 4.99
CA LEU A 221 -18.33 4.82 5.88
C LEU A 221 -17.59 5.74 6.85
N PHE A 222 -17.01 6.83 6.38
CA PHE A 222 -16.26 7.77 7.23
C PHE A 222 -17.17 8.49 8.22
N ASP A 223 -18.38 8.85 7.85
CA ASP A 223 -19.36 9.44 8.74
C ASP A 223 -19.83 8.45 9.80
N PHE A 224 -20.03 7.18 9.41
CA PHE A 224 -20.35 6.11 10.34
C PHE A 224 -19.21 5.88 11.37
N LEU A 225 -17.97 5.81 10.90
CA LEU A 225 -16.79 5.66 11.77
C LEU A 225 -16.59 6.88 12.68
N SER A 226 -16.85 8.07 12.16
CA SER A 226 -16.73 9.31 12.94
C SER A 226 -17.77 9.44 14.07
N SER A 227 -18.99 8.99 13.83
CA SER A 227 -20.11 9.14 14.77
C SER A 227 -20.29 7.95 15.70
N GLY A 228 -19.92 6.75 15.25
CA GLY A 228 -20.16 5.50 15.98
C GLY A 228 -18.91 4.91 16.64
N PHE A 229 -17.77 5.59 16.59
CA PHE A 229 -16.50 5.07 17.11
C PHE A 229 -15.74 6.11 17.94
N TYR A 230 -15.02 5.63 18.93
CA TYR A 230 -13.94 6.39 19.56
C TYR A 230 -12.76 6.40 18.60
N VAL A 231 -12.43 7.56 18.04
CA VAL A 231 -11.32 7.77 17.14
C VAL A 231 -10.12 8.29 17.93
N THR A 232 -9.09 7.48 18.08
CA THR A 232 -7.91 7.81 18.87
C THR A 232 -6.69 7.96 17.99
N PRO A 233 -6.19 9.18 17.76
CA PRO A 233 -4.94 9.38 17.03
C PRO A 233 -3.75 8.93 17.89
N VAL A 234 -2.86 8.15 17.30
CA VAL A 234 -1.63 7.68 17.93
C VAL A 234 -0.43 8.20 17.17
N HIS A 235 0.40 8.99 17.86
CA HIS A 235 1.65 9.50 17.31
C HIS A 235 2.80 8.61 17.76
N LEU A 236 3.48 8.01 16.80
CA LEU A 236 4.66 7.21 17.07
C LEU A 236 5.90 8.10 17.13
N SER A 237 6.61 8.07 18.23
CA SER A 237 7.89 8.76 18.35
C SER A 237 8.90 8.08 17.42
N SER A 238 9.06 8.62 16.22
CA SER A 238 10.11 8.17 15.31
C SER A 238 11.45 8.73 15.78
N SER A 239 12.47 7.88 15.85
CA SER A 239 13.82 8.41 16.07
C SER A 239 14.17 9.36 14.92
N PRO A 240 14.95 10.44 15.15
CA PRO A 240 15.40 11.32 14.09
C PRO A 240 16.07 10.57 12.92
N GLU A 241 16.72 9.45 13.22
CA GLU A 241 17.32 8.57 12.22
C GLU A 241 16.28 7.85 11.35
N SER A 242 15.19 7.36 11.96
CA SER A 242 14.10 6.70 11.21
C SER A 242 13.40 7.67 10.26
N LEU A 243 13.13 8.89 10.73
CA LEU A 243 12.57 9.95 9.87
C LEU A 243 13.53 10.32 8.73
N LEU A 244 14.81 10.39 9.04
CA LEU A 244 15.82 10.72 8.03
C LEU A 244 15.93 9.61 6.97
N PHE A 245 15.90 8.34 7.39
CA PHE A 245 15.87 7.20 6.46
C PHE A 245 14.64 7.26 5.54
N LEU A 246 13.45 7.54 6.07
CA LEU A 246 12.24 7.68 5.26
C LEU A 246 12.36 8.81 4.23
N ARG A 247 12.94 9.96 4.62
CA ARG A 247 13.19 11.08 3.70
C ARG A 247 14.19 10.72 2.60
N ILE A 248 15.24 9.96 2.94
CA ILE A 248 16.21 9.43 1.97
C ILE A 248 15.49 8.53 0.96
N SER A 249 14.72 7.56 1.45
CA SER A 249 13.99 6.60 0.62
C SER A 249 13.06 7.31 -0.36
N ARG A 250 12.31 8.29 0.12
CA ARG A 250 11.38 9.06 -0.70
C ARG A 250 12.06 9.86 -1.80
N LEU A 251 13.12 10.57 -1.48
CA LEU A 251 13.89 11.33 -2.48
C LEU A 251 14.52 10.42 -3.54
N LEU A 252 14.94 9.22 -3.15
CA LEU A 252 15.43 8.22 -4.11
C LEU A 252 14.30 7.68 -4.98
N GLU A 253 13.14 7.38 -4.40
CA GLU A 253 11.96 6.94 -5.15
C GLU A 253 11.49 8.00 -6.16
N ASP A 254 11.28 9.26 -5.73
CA ASP A 254 10.86 10.38 -6.58
C ASP A 254 11.82 10.66 -7.74
N THR A 255 13.06 10.22 -7.61
CA THR A 255 14.12 10.40 -8.61
C THR A 255 14.52 9.13 -9.35
N ASP A 256 13.69 8.08 -9.28
CA ASP A 256 14.00 6.75 -9.82
C ASP A 256 15.41 6.26 -9.39
N GLY A 257 15.81 6.54 -8.15
CA GLY A 257 17.11 6.18 -7.59
C GLY A 257 18.32 6.91 -8.16
N ARG A 258 18.11 7.93 -8.98
CA ARG A 258 19.17 8.62 -9.73
C ARG A 258 19.62 9.93 -9.08
N LEU A 259 19.26 10.19 -7.82
CA LEU A 259 19.72 11.35 -7.08
C LEU A 259 21.18 11.16 -6.61
N PRO A 260 22.14 12.01 -7.02
CA PRO A 260 23.52 11.91 -6.57
C PRO A 260 23.64 12.08 -5.06
N ARG A 261 24.57 11.34 -4.44
CA ARG A 261 24.83 11.43 -2.98
C ARG A 261 25.10 12.86 -2.50
N SER A 262 25.80 13.66 -3.29
CA SER A 262 26.08 15.07 -2.98
C SER A 262 24.82 15.92 -2.95
N GLU A 263 23.92 15.68 -3.87
CA GLU A 263 22.64 16.39 -3.96
C GLU A 263 21.71 15.96 -2.83
N LEU A 264 21.63 14.66 -2.54
CA LEU A 264 20.89 14.14 -1.40
C LEU A 264 21.40 14.75 -0.08
N ALA A 265 22.72 14.84 0.08
CA ALA A 265 23.36 15.46 1.25
C ALA A 265 22.97 16.95 1.37
N ARG A 266 22.95 17.66 0.24
CA ARG A 266 22.53 19.07 0.18
C ARG A 266 21.05 19.25 0.53
N LEU A 267 20.17 18.46 -0.06
CA LEU A 267 18.71 18.54 0.16
C LEU A 267 18.30 18.22 1.60
N LEU A 268 18.97 17.25 2.21
CA LEU A 268 18.67 16.83 3.58
C LEU A 268 19.46 17.60 4.63
N ASN A 269 20.47 18.40 4.22
CA ASN A 269 21.39 19.13 5.11
C ASN A 269 22.15 18.19 6.07
N TYR A 270 22.63 17.06 5.54
CA TYR A 270 23.42 16.07 6.28
C TYR A 270 24.67 15.64 5.51
N ASN A 271 25.66 15.13 6.23
CA ASN A 271 26.84 14.55 5.58
C ASN A 271 26.47 13.27 4.81
N GLY A 272 26.93 13.17 3.55
CA GLY A 272 26.62 12.01 2.70
C GLY A 272 27.13 10.66 3.24
N SER A 273 28.21 10.64 4.05
CA SER A 273 28.68 9.41 4.69
C SER A 273 27.75 8.98 5.81
N TYR A 274 27.19 9.93 6.54
CA TYR A 274 26.16 9.67 7.55
C TYR A 274 24.86 9.12 6.92
N LEU A 275 24.40 9.72 5.82
CA LEU A 275 23.25 9.21 5.07
C LEU A 275 23.49 7.77 4.58
N ASN A 276 24.68 7.50 4.05
CA ASN A 276 25.06 6.14 3.63
C ASN A 276 25.05 5.15 4.81
N SER A 277 25.55 5.54 5.98
CA SER A 277 25.57 4.69 7.16
C SER A 277 24.18 4.37 7.69
N ILE A 278 23.22 5.32 7.59
CA ILE A 278 21.80 5.08 7.92
C ILE A 278 21.21 4.06 6.98
N VAL A 279 21.37 4.26 5.67
CA VAL A 279 20.85 3.31 4.67
C VAL A 279 21.43 1.93 4.88
N GLN A 280 22.74 1.82 5.09
CA GLN A 280 23.41 0.54 5.29
C GLN A 280 22.95 -0.19 6.55
N ARG A 281 22.70 0.51 7.66
CA ARG A 281 22.14 -0.11 8.87
C ARG A 281 20.72 -0.59 8.67
N ARG A 282 19.92 0.10 7.85
CA ARG A 282 18.50 -0.19 7.64
C ARG A 282 18.23 -1.23 6.55
N THR A 283 19.08 -1.28 5.53
CA THR A 283 18.84 -2.10 4.32
C THR A 283 19.93 -3.13 4.03
N GLY A 284 21.07 -3.04 4.73
CA GLY A 284 22.26 -3.81 4.38
C GLY A 284 22.99 -3.31 3.12
N LEU A 285 22.41 -2.36 2.36
CA LEU A 285 22.94 -1.87 1.10
C LEU A 285 23.68 -0.53 1.31
N CYS A 286 24.65 -0.24 0.46
CA CYS A 286 25.16 1.14 0.38
C CYS A 286 24.10 2.06 -0.28
N LEU A 287 24.25 3.36 -0.08
CA LEU A 287 23.28 4.35 -0.62
C LEU A 287 23.10 4.27 -2.13
N PHE A 288 24.18 3.98 -2.87
CA PHE A 288 24.14 3.80 -4.32
C PHE A 288 23.33 2.57 -4.70
N ASP A 289 23.63 1.41 -4.10
CA ASP A 289 22.94 0.16 -4.39
C ASP A 289 21.45 0.25 -3.99
N TYR A 290 21.15 0.92 -2.89
CA TYR A 290 19.79 1.19 -2.47
C TYR A 290 19.06 2.08 -3.49
N GLY A 291 19.70 3.14 -3.98
CA GLY A 291 19.15 3.93 -5.09
C GLY A 291 18.92 3.10 -6.36
N MET A 292 19.84 2.21 -6.68
CA MET A 292 19.73 1.34 -7.85
C MET A 292 18.54 0.37 -7.77
N THR A 293 18.02 0.05 -6.58
CA THR A 293 16.79 -0.75 -6.47
C THR A 293 15.59 -0.05 -7.13
N PHE A 294 15.39 1.23 -6.86
CA PHE A 294 14.33 2.03 -7.48
C PHE A 294 14.53 2.17 -9.01
N CYS A 295 15.78 2.36 -9.41
CA CYS A 295 16.12 2.46 -10.82
C CYS A 295 15.77 1.20 -11.61
N PHE A 296 16.07 0.02 -11.05
CA PHE A 296 15.76 -1.24 -11.69
C PHE A 296 14.27 -1.56 -11.69
N GLN A 297 13.55 -1.23 -10.64
CA GLN A 297 12.09 -1.36 -10.61
C GLN A 297 11.44 -0.55 -11.75
N LYS A 298 11.89 0.69 -11.94
CA LYS A 298 11.44 1.48 -13.09
C LYS A 298 11.83 0.85 -14.42
N ALA A 299 13.05 0.26 -14.51
CA ALA A 299 13.52 -0.44 -15.72
C ALA A 299 12.62 -1.64 -16.04
N GLU A 300 12.31 -2.48 -15.04
CA GLU A 300 11.42 -3.64 -15.19
C GLU A 300 10.05 -3.22 -15.72
N ARG A 301 9.45 -2.20 -15.10
CA ARG A 301 8.16 -1.66 -15.52
C ARG A 301 8.20 -1.18 -16.97
N LEU A 302 9.20 -0.39 -17.35
CA LEU A 302 9.33 0.08 -18.72
C LEU A 302 9.60 -1.07 -19.73
N LEU A 303 10.34 -2.10 -19.31
CA LEU A 303 10.58 -3.28 -20.14
C LEU A 303 9.31 -4.11 -20.35
N ARG A 304 8.45 -4.23 -19.36
CA ARG A 304 7.20 -4.98 -19.42
C ARG A 304 6.10 -4.20 -20.15
N GLU A 305 5.85 -2.96 -19.76
CA GLU A 305 4.67 -2.20 -20.13
C GLU A 305 4.82 -1.38 -21.42
N THR A 306 6.04 -1.22 -21.93
CA THR A 306 6.28 -0.38 -23.08
C THR A 306 6.99 -1.06 -24.23
N THR A 307 6.89 -0.49 -25.43
CA THR A 307 7.64 -0.91 -26.62
C THR A 307 8.98 -0.18 -26.78
N LEU A 308 9.37 0.67 -25.81
CA LEU A 308 10.62 1.42 -25.84
C LEU A 308 11.81 0.50 -26.03
N SER A 309 12.76 0.90 -26.84
CA SER A 309 14.03 0.19 -26.95
C SER A 309 14.80 0.25 -25.62
N VAL A 310 15.64 -0.73 -25.35
CA VAL A 310 16.48 -0.73 -24.14
C VAL A 310 17.37 0.52 -24.07
N SER A 311 17.73 1.08 -25.22
CA SER A 311 18.51 2.32 -25.27
C SER A 311 17.70 3.54 -24.81
N GLU A 312 16.44 3.61 -25.20
CA GLU A 312 15.52 4.67 -24.75
C GLU A 312 15.22 4.53 -23.26
N ILE A 313 15.04 3.30 -22.77
CA ILE A 313 14.87 3.05 -21.34
C ILE A 313 16.11 3.49 -20.56
N ALA A 314 17.31 3.12 -21.00
CA ALA A 314 18.55 3.55 -20.34
C ALA A 314 18.68 5.09 -20.31
N LEU A 315 18.28 5.76 -21.40
CA LEU A 315 18.27 7.22 -21.48
C LEU A 315 17.24 7.84 -20.53
N GLN A 316 16.02 7.28 -20.48
CA GLN A 316 14.96 7.73 -19.57
C GLN A 316 15.37 7.57 -18.10
N LEU A 317 16.11 6.51 -17.78
CA LEU A 317 16.70 6.26 -16.46
C LEU A 317 18.00 7.07 -16.23
N LYS A 318 18.27 8.06 -17.06
CA LYS A 318 19.42 8.99 -16.95
C LYS A 318 20.79 8.28 -16.92
N PHE A 319 20.92 7.15 -17.64
CA PHE A 319 22.23 6.57 -17.90
C PHE A 319 22.92 7.30 -19.06
N THR A 320 24.09 7.84 -18.78
CA THR A 320 24.95 8.46 -19.81
C THR A 320 25.65 7.42 -20.68
N ASN A 321 25.83 6.20 -20.15
CA ASN A 321 26.44 5.06 -20.85
C ASN A 321 25.52 3.86 -20.81
N ARG A 322 25.02 3.47 -21.99
CA ARG A 322 24.15 2.30 -22.17
C ARG A 322 24.84 0.99 -21.72
N THR A 323 26.12 0.83 -21.99
CA THR A 323 26.89 -0.37 -21.60
C THR A 323 26.85 -0.55 -20.08
N HIS A 324 27.02 0.53 -19.33
CA HIS A 324 26.95 0.51 -17.88
C HIS A 324 25.56 0.09 -17.35
N PHE A 325 24.47 0.53 -18.01
CA PHE A 325 23.12 0.04 -17.68
C PHE A 325 23.00 -1.46 -17.89
N TYR A 326 23.49 -1.99 -19.04
CA TYR A 326 23.45 -3.41 -19.35
C TYR A 326 24.25 -4.25 -18.35
N GLU A 327 25.43 -3.79 -17.95
CA GLU A 327 26.29 -4.48 -16.99
C GLU A 327 25.60 -4.56 -15.61
N LEU A 328 25.10 -3.45 -15.09
CA LEU A 328 24.41 -3.41 -13.81
C LEU A 328 23.12 -4.25 -13.83
N PHE A 329 22.34 -4.17 -14.90
CA PHE A 329 21.15 -4.99 -15.06
C PHE A 329 21.48 -6.48 -15.09
N ARG A 330 22.50 -6.86 -15.86
CA ARG A 330 22.97 -8.26 -15.91
C ARG A 330 23.53 -8.74 -14.57
N GLN A 331 24.21 -7.89 -13.85
CA GLN A 331 24.70 -8.23 -12.51
C GLN A 331 23.54 -8.54 -11.55
N LYS A 332 22.45 -7.80 -11.63
CA LYS A 332 21.28 -7.98 -10.76
C LYS A 332 20.43 -9.20 -11.18
N TYR A 333 20.14 -9.36 -12.48
CA TYR A 333 19.14 -10.34 -12.96
C TYR A 333 19.78 -11.57 -13.62
N GLY A 334 21.09 -11.65 -13.76
CA GLY A 334 21.79 -12.73 -14.43
C GLY A 334 21.63 -12.75 -15.97
N MET A 335 20.86 -11.83 -16.53
CA MET A 335 20.53 -11.76 -17.96
C MET A 335 20.45 -10.32 -18.46
N THR A 336 20.49 -10.15 -19.79
CA THR A 336 20.37 -8.82 -20.40
C THR A 336 18.93 -8.30 -20.34
N PRO A 337 18.69 -6.96 -20.38
CA PRO A 337 17.35 -6.38 -20.43
C PRO A 337 16.48 -6.94 -21.57
N GLN A 338 17.07 -7.23 -22.74
CA GLN A 338 16.36 -7.83 -23.86
C GLN A 338 15.92 -9.26 -23.61
N GLN A 339 16.79 -10.07 -22.97
CA GLN A 339 16.45 -11.44 -22.58
C GLN A 339 15.34 -11.43 -21.54
N TRP A 340 15.44 -10.56 -20.56
CA TRP A 340 14.43 -10.38 -19.51
C TRP A 340 13.06 -10.01 -20.12
N ARG A 341 13.01 -9.02 -21.03
CA ARG A 341 11.78 -8.65 -21.75
C ARG A 341 11.16 -9.82 -22.52
N LYS A 342 12.00 -10.60 -23.21
CA LYS A 342 11.51 -11.78 -23.95
C LYS A 342 10.91 -12.83 -23.02
N MET A 343 11.58 -13.09 -21.90
CA MET A 343 11.10 -14.04 -20.90
C MET A 343 9.74 -13.65 -20.36
N GLN A 344 9.53 -12.39 -19.99
CA GLN A 344 8.25 -11.88 -19.48
C GLN A 344 7.13 -12.04 -20.53
N LYS A 345 7.38 -11.64 -21.79
CA LYS A 345 6.40 -11.79 -22.87
C LYS A 345 6.09 -13.24 -23.21
N SER A 346 7.02 -14.15 -23.02
CA SER A 346 6.79 -15.59 -23.25
C SER A 346 5.95 -16.21 -22.11
N ALA A 347 6.11 -15.71 -20.89
CA ALA A 347 5.27 -16.12 -19.76
C ALA A 347 3.81 -15.67 -19.95
N GLU A 348 3.59 -14.43 -20.43
CA GLU A 348 2.24 -13.89 -20.74
C GLU A 348 1.51 -14.62 -21.89
N HIS A 349 2.22 -15.34 -22.77
CA HIS A 349 1.64 -16.11 -23.90
C HIS A 349 1.48 -17.60 -23.60
N SER A 350 1.89 -18.08 -22.43
CA SER A 350 1.83 -19.49 -22.02
C SER A 350 0.74 -19.77 -20.98
N GLU A 351 -0.01 -18.75 -20.57
CA GLU A 351 -1.23 -18.79 -19.78
C GLU A 351 -2.45 -18.52 -20.67
#